data_b472520c48b043261409ccbcf53c2601
#
_entry.id   b472520c48b043261409ccbcf53c2601
#
_cell.length_a   1.000
_cell.length_b   1.000
_cell.length_c   1.000
_cell.angle_alpha   90.00
_cell.angle_beta   90.00
_cell.angle_gamma   90.00
#
_symmetry.space_group_name_H-M   'P 1'
#
loop_
_entity.id
_entity.type
_entity.pdbx_description
1 polymer ?
#
loop_
_entity_poly.entity_id
_entity_poly.type
_entity_poly.pdbx_seq_one_letter_code
_entity_poly.pdbx_strand_id
1 'polypeptide(L)'
;LAAVGLAGTLLAALPTPAAAQSRGIGYDGARIQMKPLMVPVREKKGGVSYHPLVVRLMLSPGRYERPACFSVPYVHERVMMHLARTPLERADLVGPRREILARTILEIATQATAHGYYLAAEVVDDSSPPLEPRSQVMSTMCR
;
A
#
# COMPACT_ATOMS: atom_id res chain seq x y z
N LEU A 1 23.35 66.38 -24.24
CA LEU A 1 23.38 64.96 -24.61
C LEU A 1 23.20 64.14 -23.32
N ALA A 2 21.95 63.72 -23.07
CA ALA A 2 21.58 62.88 -21.91
C ALA A 2 21.35 61.46 -22.41
N ALA A 3 22.12 60.50 -21.85
CA ALA A 3 21.93 59.08 -22.09
C ALA A 3 21.09 58.50 -20.96
N VAL A 4 19.88 58.02 -21.29
CA VAL A 4 18.97 57.30 -20.39
C VAL A 4 19.28 55.84 -20.50
N GLY A 5 19.84 55.25 -19.41
CA GLY A 5 20.06 53.82 -19.29
C GLY A 5 18.79 53.12 -18.80
N LEU A 6 18.20 52.25 -19.64
CA LEU A 6 17.16 51.32 -19.25
C LEU A 6 17.77 50.13 -18.49
N ALA A 7 17.54 50.06 -17.20
CA ALA A 7 17.83 48.88 -16.42
C ALA A 7 16.67 47.87 -16.56
N GLY A 8 16.87 46.83 -17.37
CA GLY A 8 15.95 45.70 -17.46
C GLY A 8 16.11 44.77 -16.29
N THR A 9 15.12 44.72 -15.41
CA THR A 9 15.01 43.71 -14.35
C THR A 9 14.55 42.40 -14.94
N LEU A 10 15.47 41.43 -15.07
CA LEU A 10 15.12 40.03 -15.34
C LEU A 10 14.48 39.42 -14.06
N LEU A 11 13.16 39.26 -14.07
CA LEU A 11 12.52 38.39 -13.11
C LEU A 11 12.83 36.90 -13.47
N ALA A 12 13.76 36.31 -12.74
CA ALA A 12 13.96 34.86 -12.77
C ALA A 12 12.71 34.16 -12.20
N ALA A 13 11.91 33.56 -13.07
CA ALA A 13 10.83 32.67 -12.67
C ALA A 13 11.45 31.43 -12.03
N LEU A 14 11.31 31.31 -10.70
CA LEU A 14 11.63 30.09 -9.98
C LEU A 14 10.71 28.97 -10.48
N PRO A 15 11.25 27.79 -10.85
CA PRO A 15 10.41 26.65 -11.18
C PRO A 15 9.62 26.25 -9.93
N THR A 16 8.33 26.39 -9.99
CA THR A 16 7.41 25.78 -9.00
C THR A 16 7.70 24.28 -8.95
N PRO A 17 7.94 23.69 -7.76
CA PRO A 17 8.06 22.25 -7.67
C PRO A 17 6.74 21.67 -8.16
N ALA A 18 6.80 20.95 -9.27
CA ALA A 18 5.68 20.14 -9.74
C ALA A 18 5.28 19.23 -8.59
N ALA A 19 4.13 19.51 -7.99
CA ALA A 19 3.53 18.60 -7.07
C ALA A 19 3.49 17.25 -7.78
N ALA A 20 4.25 16.28 -7.27
CA ALA A 20 4.21 14.92 -7.72
C ALA A 20 2.78 14.44 -7.46
N GLN A 21 1.92 14.65 -8.45
CA GLN A 21 0.64 13.95 -8.52
C GLN A 21 1.05 12.49 -8.51
N SER A 22 0.77 11.82 -7.40
CA SER A 22 0.70 10.37 -7.35
C SER A 22 -0.42 9.97 -8.30
N ARG A 23 -0.12 10.01 -9.59
CA ARG A 23 -0.93 9.32 -10.60
C ARG A 23 -0.88 7.89 -10.13
N GLY A 24 -2.01 7.42 -9.60
CA GLY A 24 -2.18 6.01 -9.34
C GLY A 24 -1.70 5.31 -10.59
N ILE A 25 -0.55 4.66 -10.50
CA ILE A 25 -0.02 3.86 -11.58
C ILE A 25 -1.15 2.90 -11.90
N GLY A 26 -1.76 3.02 -13.08
CA GLY A 26 -2.79 2.12 -13.53
C GLY A 26 -2.21 0.71 -13.51
N TYR A 27 -2.50 -0.01 -12.44
CA TYR A 27 -1.98 -1.34 -12.24
C TYR A 27 -2.90 -2.32 -12.97
N ASP A 28 -2.47 -2.82 -14.11
CA ASP A 28 -3.19 -3.78 -14.94
C ASP A 28 -3.05 -5.23 -14.45
N GLY A 29 -2.29 -5.45 -13.39
CA GLY A 29 -2.02 -6.77 -12.84
C GLY A 29 -3.13 -7.32 -11.93
N ALA A 30 -3.05 -8.61 -11.64
CA ALA A 30 -3.96 -9.26 -10.71
C ALA A 30 -3.73 -8.79 -9.28
N ARG A 31 -4.83 -8.67 -8.53
CA ARG A 31 -4.84 -8.33 -7.11
C ARG A 31 -5.43 -9.47 -6.33
N ILE A 32 -4.79 -9.83 -5.23
CA ILE A 32 -5.33 -10.83 -4.29
C ILE A 32 -5.75 -10.11 -3.03
N GLN A 33 -7.02 -10.25 -2.65
CA GLN A 33 -7.47 -9.82 -1.34
C GLN A 33 -7.29 -10.96 -0.34
N MET A 34 -6.49 -10.73 0.68
CA MET A 34 -6.32 -11.68 1.78
C MET A 34 -7.60 -11.78 2.61
N LYS A 35 -7.76 -12.90 3.32
CA LYS A 35 -8.80 -12.99 4.35
C LYS A 35 -8.57 -11.90 5.41
N PRO A 36 -9.63 -11.35 6.02
CA PRO A 36 -9.48 -10.35 7.06
C PRO A 36 -8.58 -10.85 8.21
N LEU A 37 -7.64 -9.97 8.59
CA LEU A 37 -6.74 -10.21 9.71
C LEU A 37 -7.35 -9.54 10.95
N MET A 38 -7.54 -10.27 12.02
CA MET A 38 -7.96 -9.67 13.30
C MET A 38 -6.73 -9.12 14.02
N VAL A 39 -6.51 -7.81 13.93
CA VAL A 39 -5.30 -7.15 14.43
C VAL A 39 -5.54 -6.46 15.77
N PRO A 40 -4.58 -6.55 16.72
CA PRO A 40 -4.67 -5.82 17.97
C PRO A 40 -4.42 -4.33 17.76
N VAL A 41 -5.32 -3.51 18.26
CA VAL A 41 -5.23 -2.03 18.22
C VAL A 41 -5.26 -1.49 19.64
N ARG A 42 -4.31 -0.63 19.98
CA ARG A 42 -4.25 0.04 21.27
C ARG A 42 -5.35 1.10 21.38
N GLU A 43 -6.07 1.08 22.45
CA GLU A 43 -7.09 2.08 22.75
C GLU A 43 -6.51 3.26 23.56
N LYS A 44 -7.03 4.47 23.30
CA LYS A 44 -6.56 5.69 24.00
C LYS A 44 -6.72 5.63 25.52
N LYS A 45 -7.70 4.88 26.02
CA LYS A 45 -7.98 4.71 27.45
C LYS A 45 -7.18 3.55 28.09
N GLY A 46 -6.27 2.95 27.34
CA GLY A 46 -5.57 1.73 27.72
C GLY A 46 -6.34 0.47 27.29
N GLY A 47 -5.60 -0.63 27.18
CA GLY A 47 -6.13 -1.89 26.67
C GLY A 47 -5.94 -2.08 25.18
N VAL A 48 -6.40 -3.20 24.67
CA VAL A 48 -6.28 -3.63 23.27
C VAL A 48 -7.65 -4.11 22.81
N SER A 49 -8.08 -3.62 21.66
CA SER A 49 -9.24 -4.15 20.93
C SER A 49 -8.78 -4.83 19.64
N TYR A 50 -9.61 -5.73 19.09
CA TYR A 50 -9.30 -6.40 17.84
C TYR A 50 -10.14 -5.82 16.70
N HIS A 51 -9.48 -5.43 15.61
CA HIS A 51 -10.12 -4.87 14.44
C HIS A 51 -9.84 -5.71 13.21
N PRO A 52 -10.82 -5.90 12.30
CA PRO A 52 -10.58 -6.54 11.03
C PRO A 52 -9.73 -5.61 10.13
N LEU A 53 -8.63 -6.14 9.63
CA LEU A 53 -7.78 -5.49 8.64
C LEU A 53 -7.86 -6.28 7.34
N VAL A 54 -8.26 -5.64 6.27
CA VAL A 54 -8.29 -6.24 4.93
C VAL A 54 -7.10 -5.70 4.13
N VAL A 55 -6.34 -6.60 3.54
CA VAL A 55 -5.16 -6.27 2.74
C VAL A 55 -5.31 -6.85 1.34
N ARG A 56 -4.97 -6.06 0.36
CA ARG A 56 -4.81 -6.48 -1.03
C ARG A 56 -3.34 -6.48 -1.40
N LEU A 57 -2.89 -7.54 -2.04
CA LEU A 57 -1.56 -7.67 -2.60
C LEU A 57 -1.66 -7.55 -4.12
N MET A 58 -0.86 -6.68 -4.70
CA MET A 58 -0.74 -6.52 -6.15
C MET A 58 0.37 -7.44 -6.64
N LEU A 59 0.04 -8.31 -7.58
CA LEU A 59 0.97 -9.32 -8.10
C LEU A 59 1.88 -8.76 -9.17
N SER A 60 3.11 -9.25 -9.21
CA SER A 60 3.97 -9.06 -10.37
C SER A 60 3.33 -9.75 -11.58
N PRO A 61 3.22 -9.07 -12.71
CA PRO A 61 2.57 -9.64 -13.90
C PRO A 61 3.34 -10.86 -14.45
N GLY A 62 2.61 -11.76 -15.09
CA GLY A 62 3.18 -12.90 -15.83
C GLY A 62 3.23 -14.19 -15.01
N ARG A 63 4.31 -14.97 -15.18
CA ARG A 63 4.45 -16.33 -14.64
C ARG A 63 4.39 -16.49 -13.13
N TYR A 64 4.45 -15.39 -12.40
CA TYR A 64 4.48 -15.39 -10.93
C TYR A 64 3.09 -15.39 -10.27
N GLU A 65 2.01 -15.21 -11.03
CA GLU A 65 0.65 -15.14 -10.47
C GLU A 65 0.30 -16.39 -9.66
N ARG A 66 0.57 -17.57 -10.22
CA ARG A 66 0.25 -18.85 -9.55
C ARG A 66 1.10 -19.10 -8.29
N PRO A 67 2.44 -19.02 -8.31
CA PRO A 67 3.25 -19.17 -7.10
C PRO A 67 2.93 -18.09 -6.05
N ALA A 68 2.66 -16.84 -6.46
CA ALA A 68 2.23 -15.80 -5.55
C ALA A 68 0.92 -16.18 -4.83
N CYS A 69 -0.03 -16.72 -5.57
CA CYS A 69 -1.30 -17.20 -5.03
C CYS A 69 -1.11 -18.28 -3.97
N PHE A 70 -0.27 -19.27 -4.22
CA PHE A 70 0.02 -20.34 -3.26
C PHE A 70 0.76 -19.86 -2.01
N SER A 71 1.49 -18.76 -2.07
CA SER A 71 2.21 -18.21 -0.92
C SER A 71 1.35 -17.29 -0.03
N VAL A 72 0.15 -16.90 -0.46
CA VAL A 72 -0.74 -16.01 0.32
C VAL A 72 -1.02 -16.52 1.75
N PRO A 73 -1.33 -17.79 2.00
CA PRO A 73 -1.55 -18.27 3.38
C PRO A 73 -0.32 -18.07 4.27
N TYR A 74 0.87 -18.29 3.72
CA TYR A 74 2.13 -18.10 4.46
C TYR A 74 2.40 -16.61 4.74
N VAL A 75 2.15 -15.75 3.75
CA VAL A 75 2.23 -14.29 3.94
C VAL A 75 1.24 -13.83 5.00
N HIS A 76 0.01 -14.32 4.95
CA HIS A 76 -1.03 -14.01 5.93
C HIS A 76 -0.57 -14.35 7.36
N GLU A 77 -0.01 -15.54 7.57
CA GLU A 77 0.52 -15.94 8.87
C GLU A 77 1.64 -15.01 9.34
N ARG A 78 2.60 -14.70 8.46
CA ARG A 78 3.73 -13.81 8.79
C ARG A 78 3.27 -12.41 9.17
N VAL A 79 2.30 -11.85 8.45
CA VAL A 79 1.72 -10.54 8.76
C VAL A 79 1.00 -10.59 10.11
N MET A 80 0.19 -11.63 10.36
CA MET A 80 -0.48 -11.81 11.64
C MET A 80 0.50 -11.89 12.81
N MET A 81 1.56 -12.68 12.67
CA MET A 81 2.60 -12.81 13.72
C MET A 81 3.30 -11.49 14.00
N HIS A 82 3.58 -10.69 12.96
CA HIS A 82 4.19 -9.38 13.12
C HIS A 82 3.27 -8.42 13.87
N LEU A 83 2.02 -8.30 13.43
CA LEU A 83 1.04 -7.38 14.02
C LEU A 83 0.63 -7.80 15.44
N ALA A 84 0.62 -9.09 15.75
CA ALA A 84 0.38 -9.57 17.13
C ALA A 84 1.48 -9.12 18.11
N ARG A 85 2.72 -9.02 17.64
CA ARG A 85 3.86 -8.55 18.46
C ARG A 85 3.95 -7.02 18.55
N THR A 86 3.42 -6.34 17.55
CA THR A 86 3.48 -4.88 17.45
C THR A 86 2.06 -4.34 17.25
N PRO A 87 1.27 -4.22 18.34
CA PRO A 87 -0.10 -3.72 18.25
C PRO A 87 -0.15 -2.35 17.59
N LEU A 88 -1.08 -2.19 16.67
CA LEU A 88 -1.31 -0.95 15.95
C LEU A 88 -1.92 0.13 16.85
N GLU A 89 -1.74 1.37 16.47
CA GLU A 89 -2.56 2.48 16.96
C GLU A 89 -3.72 2.72 15.98
N ARG A 90 -4.81 3.30 16.45
CA ARG A 90 -5.94 3.63 15.57
C ARG A 90 -5.54 4.57 14.42
N ALA A 91 -4.53 5.42 14.65
CA ALA A 91 -3.96 6.29 13.64
C ALA A 91 -3.23 5.54 12.51
N ASP A 92 -2.77 4.32 12.74
CA ASP A 92 -2.10 3.51 11.71
C ASP A 92 -3.07 2.97 10.65
N LEU A 93 -4.36 3.00 10.94
CA LEU A 93 -5.42 2.52 10.05
C LEU A 93 -5.94 3.60 9.08
N VAL A 94 -5.47 4.85 9.20
CA VAL A 94 -6.00 5.98 8.43
C VAL A 94 -4.89 6.86 7.84
N GLY A 95 -5.20 7.54 6.74
CA GLY A 95 -4.33 8.55 6.14
C GLY A 95 -2.91 8.05 5.78
N PRO A 96 -1.89 8.91 5.91
CA PRO A 96 -0.51 8.55 5.53
C PRO A 96 0.08 7.38 6.32
N ARG A 97 -0.33 7.19 7.58
CA ARG A 97 0.16 6.07 8.41
C ARG A 97 -0.34 4.72 7.90
N ARG A 98 -1.52 4.67 7.30
CA ARG A 98 -2.04 3.48 6.61
C ARG A 98 -1.16 3.07 5.43
N GLU A 99 -0.60 4.02 4.69
CA GLU A 99 0.33 3.73 3.59
C GLU A 99 1.67 3.20 4.11
N ILE A 100 2.12 3.68 5.28
CA ILE A 100 3.30 3.12 5.95
C ILE A 100 3.05 1.67 6.36
N LEU A 101 1.88 1.39 6.94
CA LEU A 101 1.47 0.02 7.27
C LEU A 101 1.42 -0.88 6.04
N ALA A 102 0.86 -0.40 4.93
CA ALA A 102 0.84 -1.14 3.67
C ALA A 102 2.25 -1.49 3.16
N ARG A 103 3.20 -0.56 3.23
CA ARG A 103 4.61 -0.82 2.88
C ARG A 103 5.25 -1.85 3.80
N THR A 104 5.02 -1.76 5.11
CA THR A 104 5.51 -2.75 6.07
C THR A 104 4.97 -4.15 5.74
N ILE A 105 3.69 -4.25 5.39
CA ILE A 105 3.07 -5.51 4.96
C ILE A 105 3.72 -6.05 3.68
N LEU A 106 4.01 -5.19 2.71
CA LEU A 106 4.71 -5.57 1.48
C LEU A 106 6.13 -6.10 1.78
N GLU A 107 6.86 -5.46 2.67
CA GLU A 107 8.19 -5.91 3.09
C GLU A 107 8.11 -7.30 3.73
N ILE A 108 7.15 -7.53 4.62
CA ILE A 108 6.91 -8.83 5.25
C ILE A 108 6.58 -9.89 4.17
N ALA A 109 5.71 -9.57 3.22
CA ALA A 109 5.34 -10.46 2.14
C ALA A 109 6.53 -10.83 1.24
N THR A 110 7.37 -9.85 0.93
CA THR A 110 8.59 -10.04 0.13
C THR A 110 9.61 -10.91 0.87
N GLN A 111 9.83 -10.66 2.15
CA GLN A 111 10.72 -11.46 2.98
C GLN A 111 10.21 -12.89 3.17
N ALA A 112 8.91 -13.06 3.34
CA ALA A 112 8.28 -14.36 3.54
C ALA A 112 8.43 -15.28 2.33
N THR A 113 8.40 -14.73 1.13
CA THR A 113 8.47 -15.51 -0.11
C THR A 113 9.87 -15.59 -0.70
N ALA A 114 10.80 -14.73 -0.28
CA ALA A 114 12.13 -14.55 -0.87
C ALA A 114 12.11 -14.28 -2.40
N HIS A 115 10.97 -13.87 -2.94
CA HIS A 115 10.76 -13.60 -4.36
C HIS A 115 9.95 -12.31 -4.55
N GLY A 116 10.15 -11.65 -5.67
CA GLY A 116 9.41 -10.45 -6.06
C GLY A 116 8.00 -10.74 -6.61
N TYR A 117 7.22 -11.56 -5.92
CA TYR A 117 5.86 -11.91 -6.34
C TYR A 117 4.87 -10.75 -6.21
N TYR A 118 5.12 -9.87 -5.25
CA TYR A 118 4.24 -8.76 -4.92
C TYR A 118 4.91 -7.43 -5.22
N LEU A 119 4.20 -6.54 -5.92
CA LEU A 119 4.69 -5.20 -6.27
C LEU A 119 4.23 -4.14 -5.28
N ALA A 120 3.06 -4.32 -4.70
CA ALA A 120 2.50 -3.40 -3.74
C ALA A 120 1.53 -4.11 -2.80
N ALA A 121 1.25 -3.48 -1.67
CA ALA A 121 0.19 -3.83 -0.77
C ALA A 121 -0.72 -2.61 -0.57
N GLU A 122 -2.01 -2.87 -0.35
CA GLU A 122 -3.00 -1.86 -0.01
C GLU A 122 -3.74 -2.31 1.25
N VAL A 123 -3.84 -1.45 2.22
CA VAL A 123 -4.77 -1.63 3.34
C VAL A 123 -6.11 -1.04 2.93
N VAL A 124 -7.12 -1.90 2.85
CA VAL A 124 -8.45 -1.56 2.34
C VAL A 124 -9.26 -0.79 3.38
N ASP A 125 -9.93 0.24 2.95
CA ASP A 125 -10.94 0.98 3.71
C ASP A 125 -12.18 1.24 2.86
N ASP A 126 -13.13 1.98 3.41
CA ASP A 126 -14.40 2.31 2.72
C ASP A 126 -14.19 3.13 1.43
N SER A 127 -13.04 3.80 1.29
CA SER A 127 -12.68 4.58 0.09
C SER A 127 -11.97 3.74 -0.97
N SER A 128 -11.58 2.52 -0.64
CA SER A 128 -10.86 1.64 -1.57
C SER A 128 -11.79 1.16 -2.69
N PRO A 129 -11.34 1.19 -3.95
CA PRO A 129 -12.17 0.74 -5.06
C PRO A 129 -12.49 -0.75 -4.93
N PRO A 130 -13.66 -1.20 -5.44
CA PRO A 130 -13.98 -2.62 -5.45
C PRO A 130 -12.95 -3.41 -6.27
N LEU A 131 -12.81 -4.71 -5.97
CA LEU A 131 -11.97 -5.59 -6.76
C LEU A 131 -12.51 -5.71 -8.19
N GLU A 132 -11.62 -5.56 -9.15
CA GLU A 132 -11.90 -5.85 -10.54
C GLU A 132 -12.29 -7.34 -10.74
N PRO A 133 -13.15 -7.68 -11.72
CA PRO A 133 -13.56 -9.06 -11.99
C PRO A 133 -12.37 -10.01 -12.18
N ARG A 134 -11.32 -9.56 -12.86
CA ARG A 134 -10.07 -10.33 -13.03
C ARG A 134 -9.40 -10.65 -11.70
N SER A 135 -9.36 -9.71 -10.77
CA SER A 135 -8.79 -9.91 -9.45
C SER A 135 -9.65 -10.85 -8.58
N GLN A 136 -10.97 -10.83 -8.77
CA GLN A 136 -11.88 -11.76 -8.10
C GLN A 136 -11.67 -13.20 -8.58
N VAL A 137 -11.43 -13.41 -9.87
CA VAL A 137 -11.11 -14.73 -10.44
C VAL A 137 -9.84 -15.29 -9.81
N MET A 138 -8.78 -14.46 -9.67
CA MET A 138 -7.56 -14.88 -9.01
C MET A 138 -7.78 -15.21 -7.53
N SER A 139 -8.61 -14.45 -6.80
CA SER A 139 -8.94 -14.77 -5.41
C SER A 139 -9.65 -16.10 -5.24
N THR A 140 -10.40 -16.54 -6.23
CA THR A 140 -11.05 -17.88 -6.26
C THR A 140 -10.06 -19.00 -6.59
N MET A 141 -9.05 -18.73 -7.39
CA MET A 141 -8.01 -19.71 -7.72
C MET A 141 -7.02 -19.97 -6.59
N CYS A 142 -6.94 -19.07 -5.61
CA CYS A 142 -6.11 -19.19 -4.41
C CYS A 142 -6.80 -19.89 -3.23
N ARG A 143 -7.97 -20.45 -3.44
CA ARG A 143 -8.74 -21.17 -2.40
C ARG A 143 -8.45 -22.65 -2.34
#